data_e5836a27580083a5cea1df4cd4743e74
#
_entry.id   e5836a27580083a5cea1df4cd4743e74
#
_cell.length_a   1.000
_cell.length_b   1.000
_cell.length_c   1.000
_cell.angle_alpha   90.00
_cell.angle_beta   90.00
_cell.angle_gamma   90.00
#
_symmetry.space_group_name_H-M   'P 1'
#
loop_
_entity.id
_entity.type
_entity.pdbx_description
1 polymer ?
#
loop_
_entity_poly.entity_id
_entity_poly.type
_entity_poly.pdbx_seq_one_letter_code
_entity_poly.pdbx_strand_id
1 'polypeptide(L)'
;MQVKADCHIHAVLDGVDWKAAIRRHERKPDDAFLRNMLRNYAEQGYTYLRDGGDRWGAGIRARELAAEYGITYRTPGAPLCQKGHYGGFIGTTYETVAEYAGLVSSARKKGCDFIKIMISGLMDFNQFGVLTEPGMHPARIRELIRIAHEEGMAVMAHANGYETVIPAAEAGVDSVEHGAYLSEEALFAMKEAGTVWVPTLSTVGNLRGKGRFSETDICRILENTSYYVNQFCKMGGLLASGTDAGAWAVPHGSETEILLLHQAGAAQESLQKGTAKIIEKF
;
A
#
# COMPACT_ATOMS: atom_id res chain seq x y z
N MET A 1 2.48 25.50 2.36
CA MET A 1 2.15 24.58 3.48
C MET A 1 2.69 23.20 3.13
N GLN A 2 3.25 22.49 4.09
CA GLN A 2 3.67 21.10 3.88
C GLN A 2 2.44 20.22 3.76
N VAL A 3 2.37 19.38 2.72
CA VAL A 3 1.27 18.43 2.52
C VAL A 3 1.35 17.34 3.60
N LYS A 4 0.31 17.18 4.42
CA LYS A 4 0.15 16.01 5.28
C LYS A 4 -0.57 14.93 4.48
N ALA A 5 0.13 13.81 4.23
CA ALA A 5 -0.33 12.74 3.37
C ALA A 5 -0.37 11.40 4.10
N ASP A 6 -1.36 10.57 3.80
CA ASP A 6 -1.35 9.13 4.05
C ASP A 6 -1.35 8.41 2.69
N CYS A 7 -0.20 7.84 2.35
CA CYS A 7 0.05 7.27 1.04
C CYS A 7 -0.42 5.81 0.89
N HIS A 8 -1.08 5.24 1.91
CA HIS A 8 -1.65 3.90 1.86
C HIS A 8 -2.76 3.75 2.90
N ILE A 9 -4.01 3.73 2.45
CA ILE A 9 -5.19 3.42 3.26
C ILE A 9 -6.10 2.43 2.52
N HIS A 10 -7.12 1.92 3.19
CA HIS A 10 -8.20 1.11 2.61
C HIS A 10 -9.57 1.62 3.04
N ALA A 11 -10.21 2.46 2.23
CA ALA A 11 -11.52 3.06 2.56
C ALA A 11 -12.64 2.02 2.78
N VAL A 12 -12.53 0.84 2.21
CA VAL A 12 -13.50 -0.26 2.35
C VAL A 12 -13.40 -0.97 3.70
N LEU A 13 -12.29 -0.82 4.43
CA LEU A 13 -11.99 -1.50 5.69
C LEU A 13 -12.08 -0.54 6.88
N ASP A 14 -12.15 -1.08 8.12
CA ASP A 14 -12.32 -0.28 9.34
C ASP A 14 -11.28 -0.52 10.43
N GLY A 15 -10.31 -1.41 10.18
CA GLY A 15 -9.26 -1.74 11.16
C GLY A 15 -9.70 -2.73 12.25
N VAL A 16 -10.94 -3.22 12.23
CA VAL A 16 -11.52 -4.07 13.27
C VAL A 16 -11.97 -5.43 12.73
N ASP A 17 -12.96 -5.43 11.85
CA ASP A 17 -13.52 -6.64 11.25
C ASP A 17 -13.69 -6.44 9.73
N TRP A 18 -12.73 -6.96 8.98
CA TRP A 18 -12.73 -6.81 7.52
C TRP A 18 -13.97 -7.38 6.83
N LYS A 19 -14.58 -8.47 7.38
CA LYS A 19 -15.80 -9.06 6.80
C LYS A 19 -17.00 -8.16 7.03
N ALA A 20 -17.17 -7.63 8.23
CA ALA A 20 -18.22 -6.69 8.55
C ALA A 20 -18.06 -5.37 7.77
N ALA A 21 -16.83 -4.87 7.65
CA ALA A 21 -16.50 -3.69 6.88
C ALA A 21 -16.89 -3.85 5.39
N ILE A 22 -16.48 -4.95 4.75
CA ILE A 22 -16.85 -5.25 3.37
C ILE A 22 -18.38 -5.32 3.19
N ARG A 23 -19.08 -6.05 4.06
CA ARG A 23 -20.57 -6.16 3.98
C ARG A 23 -21.26 -4.81 4.01
N ARG A 24 -20.69 -3.81 4.67
CA ARG A 24 -21.18 -2.43 4.70
C ARG A 24 -21.28 -1.81 3.30
N HIS A 25 -20.38 -2.19 2.39
CA HIS A 25 -20.26 -1.64 1.05
C HIS A 25 -20.80 -2.54 -0.08
N GLU A 26 -21.18 -3.80 0.20
CA GLU A 26 -21.53 -4.81 -0.82
C GLU A 26 -22.65 -4.39 -1.78
N ARG A 27 -23.69 -3.68 -1.30
CA ARG A 27 -24.80 -3.23 -2.14
C ARG A 27 -24.53 -1.87 -2.77
N LYS A 28 -23.95 -0.98 -2.01
CA LYS A 28 -23.49 0.35 -2.40
C LYS A 28 -22.51 0.86 -1.34
N PRO A 29 -21.58 1.75 -1.68
CA PRO A 29 -20.73 2.41 -0.70
C PRO A 29 -21.55 3.09 0.40
N ASP A 30 -21.11 2.96 1.65
CA ASP A 30 -21.74 3.62 2.81
C ASP A 30 -21.20 5.06 2.93
N ASP A 31 -21.96 6.02 2.43
CA ASP A 31 -21.59 7.44 2.48
C ASP A 31 -21.37 7.95 3.91
N ALA A 32 -22.12 7.47 4.89
CA ALA A 32 -21.98 7.94 6.27
C ALA A 32 -20.63 7.54 6.87
N PHE A 33 -20.22 6.29 6.65
CA PHE A 33 -18.90 5.80 7.06
C PHE A 33 -17.77 6.57 6.34
N LEU A 34 -17.86 6.70 5.02
CA LEU A 34 -16.83 7.38 4.21
C LEU A 34 -16.71 8.87 4.59
N ARG A 35 -17.81 9.57 4.80
CA ARG A 35 -17.81 10.98 5.26
C ARG A 35 -17.19 11.12 6.64
N ASN A 36 -17.48 10.21 7.57
CA ASN A 36 -16.87 10.22 8.89
C ASN A 36 -15.36 9.98 8.83
N MET A 37 -14.92 9.01 8.02
CA MET A 37 -13.51 8.75 7.76
C MET A 37 -12.79 9.99 7.19
N LEU A 38 -13.32 10.59 6.12
CA LEU A 38 -12.73 11.78 5.48
C LEU A 38 -12.67 12.98 6.43
N ARG A 39 -13.73 13.19 7.23
CA ARG A 39 -13.76 14.25 8.26
C ARG A 39 -12.64 14.03 9.28
N ASN A 40 -12.47 12.80 9.78
CA ASN A 40 -11.40 12.48 10.74
C ASN A 40 -10.00 12.82 10.18
N TYR A 41 -9.73 12.49 8.92
CA TYR A 41 -8.47 12.86 8.26
C TYR A 41 -8.34 14.38 8.08
N ALA A 42 -9.39 15.08 7.66
CA ALA A 42 -9.38 16.53 7.48
C ALA A 42 -9.15 17.29 8.80
N GLU A 43 -9.81 16.88 9.89
CA GLU A 43 -9.63 17.45 11.24
C GLU A 43 -8.21 17.30 11.76
N GLN A 44 -7.50 16.24 11.32
CA GLN A 44 -6.08 16.01 11.61
C GLN A 44 -5.15 16.74 10.63
N GLY A 45 -5.68 17.47 9.66
CA GLY A 45 -4.90 18.26 8.69
C GLY A 45 -4.34 17.45 7.51
N TYR A 46 -4.83 16.23 7.25
CA TYR A 46 -4.47 15.51 6.03
C TYR A 46 -5.10 16.17 4.80
N THR A 47 -4.31 16.35 3.76
CA THR A 47 -4.73 16.94 2.49
C THR A 47 -4.55 16.02 1.28
N TYR A 48 -3.92 14.86 1.48
CA TYR A 48 -3.74 13.84 0.45
C TYR A 48 -3.92 12.44 1.05
N LEU A 49 -4.73 11.62 0.37
CA LEU A 49 -4.94 10.21 0.71
C LEU A 49 -4.79 9.36 -0.56
N ARG A 50 -4.06 8.22 -0.45
CA ARG A 50 -3.93 7.22 -1.51
C ARG A 50 -4.48 5.89 -1.02
N ASP A 51 -5.51 5.41 -1.69
CA ASP A 51 -6.26 4.20 -1.35
C ASP A 51 -5.68 2.95 -2.03
N GLY A 52 -5.71 1.82 -1.35
CA GLY A 52 -5.36 0.52 -1.93
C GLY A 52 -6.44 -0.06 -2.82
N GLY A 53 -7.65 0.48 -2.78
CA GLY A 53 -8.76 0.12 -3.64
C GLY A 53 -9.62 -1.05 -3.15
N ASP A 54 -10.77 -1.21 -3.81
CA ASP A 54 -11.73 -2.28 -3.56
C ASP A 54 -12.65 -2.51 -4.77
N ARG A 55 -13.25 -3.70 -4.87
CA ARG A 55 -14.15 -4.04 -5.99
C ARG A 55 -15.59 -3.57 -5.80
N TRP A 56 -15.97 -3.02 -4.63
CA TRP A 56 -17.33 -2.53 -4.33
C TRP A 56 -17.48 -1.03 -4.56
N GLY A 57 -16.36 -0.35 -4.86
CA GLY A 57 -16.36 1.06 -5.21
C GLY A 57 -16.36 2.03 -4.03
N ALA A 58 -16.01 1.55 -2.80
CA ALA A 58 -15.88 2.43 -1.64
C ALA A 58 -14.80 3.49 -1.85
N GLY A 59 -13.61 3.10 -2.40
CA GLY A 59 -12.55 4.03 -2.74
C GLY A 59 -12.93 5.04 -3.81
N ILE A 60 -13.66 4.63 -4.86
CA ILE A 60 -14.19 5.54 -5.89
C ILE A 60 -15.15 6.55 -5.25
N ARG A 61 -16.06 6.07 -4.38
CA ARG A 61 -17.01 6.96 -3.70
C ARG A 61 -16.31 7.91 -2.71
N ALA A 62 -15.30 7.42 -1.98
CA ALA A 62 -14.48 8.28 -1.12
C ALA A 62 -13.81 9.40 -1.91
N ARG A 63 -13.28 9.12 -3.10
CA ARG A 63 -12.70 10.14 -4.00
C ARG A 63 -13.72 11.21 -4.39
N GLU A 64 -14.95 10.82 -4.72
CA GLU A 64 -16.01 11.78 -5.06
C GLU A 64 -16.37 12.72 -3.89
N LEU A 65 -16.34 12.18 -2.66
CA LEU A 65 -16.67 12.92 -1.44
C LEU A 65 -15.50 13.77 -0.91
N ALA A 66 -14.26 13.40 -1.21
CA ALA A 66 -13.04 13.94 -0.58
C ALA A 66 -12.87 15.46 -0.79
N ALA A 67 -13.32 15.99 -1.94
CA ALA A 67 -13.24 17.42 -2.23
C ALA A 67 -14.03 18.27 -1.22
N GLU A 68 -15.12 17.76 -0.64
CA GLU A 68 -15.90 18.43 0.40
C GLU A 68 -15.10 18.68 1.69
N TYR A 69 -14.00 17.94 1.87
CA TYR A 69 -13.10 17.99 3.03
C TYR A 69 -11.72 18.60 2.71
N GLY A 70 -11.54 19.15 1.49
CA GLY A 70 -10.25 19.70 1.06
C GLY A 70 -9.15 18.65 0.88
N ILE A 71 -9.52 17.40 0.64
CA ILE A 71 -8.59 16.27 0.48
C ILE A 71 -8.48 15.89 -1.00
N THR A 72 -7.26 15.82 -1.51
CA THR A 72 -6.94 15.11 -2.76
C THR A 72 -6.92 13.62 -2.47
N TYR A 73 -7.78 12.87 -3.12
CA TYR A 73 -7.92 11.43 -2.92
C TYR A 73 -7.61 10.67 -4.21
N ARG A 74 -6.76 9.64 -4.13
CA ARG A 74 -6.36 8.81 -5.26
C ARG A 74 -6.71 7.35 -5.01
N THR A 75 -7.25 6.67 -6.03
CA THR A 75 -7.67 5.27 -5.93
C THR A 75 -7.46 4.50 -7.23
N PRO A 76 -7.03 3.22 -7.15
CA PRO A 76 -6.91 2.35 -8.31
C PRO A 76 -8.27 1.77 -8.76
N GLY A 77 -9.36 2.12 -8.06
CA GLY A 77 -10.61 1.37 -8.13
C GLY A 77 -10.46 0.04 -7.39
N ALA A 78 -10.18 -1.05 -8.07
CA ALA A 78 -9.93 -2.35 -7.45
C ALA A 78 -8.46 -2.79 -7.62
N PRO A 79 -7.81 -3.32 -6.58
CA PRO A 79 -6.51 -3.96 -6.75
C PRO A 79 -6.61 -5.19 -7.63
N LEU A 80 -5.59 -5.45 -8.45
CA LEU A 80 -5.52 -6.58 -9.36
C LEU A 80 -4.65 -7.68 -8.76
N CYS A 81 -5.19 -8.88 -8.62
CA CYS A 81 -4.50 -10.02 -8.02
C CYS A 81 -4.70 -11.28 -8.86
N GLN A 82 -3.68 -12.13 -8.89
CA GLN A 82 -3.79 -13.43 -9.54
C GLN A 82 -4.82 -14.30 -8.80
N LYS A 83 -5.66 -15.02 -9.53
CA LYS A 83 -6.69 -15.90 -8.96
C LYS A 83 -6.05 -16.95 -8.04
N GLY A 84 -6.64 -17.09 -6.85
CA GLY A 84 -6.13 -18.01 -5.82
C GLY A 84 -4.97 -17.47 -4.96
N HIS A 85 -4.52 -16.24 -5.22
CA HIS A 85 -3.46 -15.57 -4.46
C HIS A 85 -4.00 -14.44 -3.58
N TYR A 86 -3.11 -13.88 -2.74
CA TYR A 86 -3.42 -12.78 -1.82
C TYR A 86 -4.06 -11.58 -2.55
N GLY A 87 -4.99 -10.92 -1.86
CA GLY A 87 -5.71 -9.74 -2.35
C GLY A 87 -7.09 -10.04 -2.92
N GLY A 88 -7.41 -11.31 -3.26
CA GLY A 88 -8.69 -11.69 -3.84
C GLY A 88 -9.92 -11.39 -2.96
N PHE A 89 -9.72 -11.11 -1.66
CA PHE A 89 -10.81 -10.75 -0.75
C PHE A 89 -11.35 -9.32 -0.97
N ILE A 90 -10.55 -8.39 -1.51
CA ILE A 90 -10.97 -7.02 -1.85
C ILE A 90 -10.78 -6.68 -3.32
N GLY A 91 -9.93 -7.42 -4.03
CA GLY A 91 -9.51 -7.12 -5.40
C GLY A 91 -10.34 -7.80 -6.49
N THR A 92 -10.01 -7.46 -7.72
CA THR A 92 -10.45 -8.15 -8.94
C THR A 92 -9.37 -9.13 -9.37
N THR A 93 -9.77 -10.38 -9.63
CA THR A 93 -8.84 -11.45 -9.97
C THR A 93 -8.70 -11.62 -11.48
N TYR A 94 -7.51 -12.07 -11.92
CA TYR A 94 -7.20 -12.50 -13.28
C TYR A 94 -6.47 -13.85 -13.26
N GLU A 95 -6.58 -14.63 -14.34
CA GLU A 95 -5.86 -15.90 -14.53
C GLU A 95 -4.75 -15.75 -15.57
N THR A 96 -5.00 -14.97 -16.60
CA THR A 96 -4.07 -14.77 -17.73
C THR A 96 -3.58 -13.33 -17.83
N VAL A 97 -2.45 -13.13 -18.52
CA VAL A 97 -1.92 -11.78 -18.81
C VAL A 97 -2.91 -10.99 -19.69
N ALA A 98 -3.60 -11.65 -20.61
CA ALA A 98 -4.60 -10.98 -21.45
C ALA A 98 -5.78 -10.43 -20.64
N GLU A 99 -6.25 -11.19 -19.64
CA GLU A 99 -7.27 -10.71 -18.69
C GLU A 99 -6.74 -9.53 -17.88
N TYR A 100 -5.51 -9.60 -17.35
CA TYR A 100 -4.88 -8.50 -16.65
C TYR A 100 -4.81 -7.23 -17.52
N ALA A 101 -4.34 -7.33 -18.77
CA ALA A 101 -4.28 -6.21 -19.69
C ALA A 101 -5.67 -5.59 -19.94
N GLY A 102 -6.70 -6.43 -20.08
CA GLY A 102 -8.09 -5.99 -20.19
C GLY A 102 -8.58 -5.23 -18.94
N LEU A 103 -8.19 -5.68 -17.74
CA LEU A 103 -8.51 -5.00 -16.49
C LEU A 103 -7.80 -3.66 -16.36
N VAL A 104 -6.51 -3.56 -16.73
CA VAL A 104 -5.75 -2.31 -16.76
C VAL A 104 -6.41 -1.30 -17.70
N SER A 105 -6.72 -1.71 -18.95
CA SER A 105 -7.41 -0.85 -19.92
C SER A 105 -8.80 -0.41 -19.40
N SER A 106 -9.52 -1.30 -18.72
CA SER A 106 -10.81 -0.97 -18.08
C SER A 106 -10.65 0.05 -16.97
N ALA A 107 -9.65 -0.10 -16.09
CA ALA A 107 -9.36 0.83 -15.00
C ALA A 107 -9.05 2.23 -15.55
N ARG A 108 -8.20 2.33 -16.58
CA ARG A 108 -7.92 3.58 -17.27
C ARG A 108 -9.18 4.25 -17.83
N LYS A 109 -10.02 3.48 -18.56
CA LYS A 109 -11.28 3.99 -19.15
C LYS A 109 -12.27 4.48 -18.11
N LYS A 110 -12.27 3.87 -16.91
CA LYS A 110 -13.11 4.27 -15.76
C LYS A 110 -12.53 5.47 -15.01
N GLY A 111 -11.37 5.99 -15.41
CA GLY A 111 -10.72 7.13 -14.75
C GLY A 111 -10.16 6.77 -13.37
N CYS A 112 -9.71 5.52 -13.16
CA CYS A 112 -8.89 5.18 -12.00
C CYS A 112 -7.56 5.92 -12.08
N ASP A 113 -7.00 6.29 -10.93
CA ASP A 113 -5.82 7.16 -10.90
C ASP A 113 -4.53 6.37 -11.19
N PHE A 114 -4.47 5.07 -10.84
CA PHE A 114 -3.31 4.20 -10.99
C PHE A 114 -3.71 2.72 -10.96
N ILE A 115 -2.75 1.81 -11.08
CA ILE A 115 -2.94 0.37 -10.93
C ILE A 115 -2.32 -0.11 -9.62
N LYS A 116 -3.10 -0.83 -8.79
CA LYS A 116 -2.59 -1.59 -7.64
C LYS A 116 -2.47 -3.05 -8.01
N ILE A 117 -1.28 -3.64 -7.80
CA ILE A 117 -1.03 -5.09 -8.00
C ILE A 117 -0.63 -5.75 -6.68
N MET A 118 -0.96 -7.05 -6.55
CA MET A 118 -0.54 -7.91 -5.46
C MET A 118 0.44 -8.94 -6.02
N ILE A 119 1.72 -8.88 -5.62
CA ILE A 119 2.79 -9.72 -6.18
C ILE A 119 3.44 -10.65 -5.15
N SER A 120 2.99 -10.62 -3.91
CA SER A 120 3.41 -11.53 -2.85
C SER A 120 2.29 -11.80 -1.85
N GLY A 121 2.50 -12.75 -0.95
CA GLY A 121 1.69 -12.92 0.25
C GLY A 121 1.99 -11.92 1.35
N LEU A 122 1.32 -12.10 2.48
CA LEU A 122 1.60 -11.36 3.72
C LEU A 122 2.79 -11.97 4.46
N MET A 123 3.32 -11.25 5.42
CA MET A 123 4.18 -11.80 6.47
C MET A 123 3.38 -12.79 7.32
N ASP A 124 3.97 -13.92 7.71
CA ASP A 124 3.43 -14.73 8.79
C ASP A 124 3.81 -14.09 10.14
N PHE A 125 2.84 -13.54 10.84
CA PHE A 125 3.06 -12.87 12.12
C PHE A 125 3.36 -13.83 13.29
N ASN A 126 3.34 -15.15 13.05
CA ASN A 126 3.73 -16.18 14.01
C ASN A 126 5.06 -16.85 13.66
N GLN A 127 5.66 -16.48 12.50
CA GLN A 127 6.92 -17.05 12.07
C GLN A 127 7.75 -16.03 11.27
N PHE A 128 8.75 -15.46 11.93
CA PHE A 128 9.65 -14.50 11.29
C PHE A 128 10.36 -15.10 10.05
N GLY A 129 10.42 -14.31 8.97
CA GLY A 129 11.07 -14.70 7.72
C GLY A 129 10.19 -15.49 6.76
N VAL A 130 8.93 -15.76 7.11
CA VAL A 130 8.00 -16.53 6.29
C VAL A 130 6.91 -15.63 5.72
N LEU A 131 6.58 -15.84 4.44
CA LEU A 131 5.41 -15.27 3.78
C LEU A 131 4.28 -16.31 3.71
N THR A 132 3.04 -15.87 3.78
CA THR A 132 1.84 -16.72 3.72
C THR A 132 1.68 -17.45 2.40
N GLU A 133 2.31 -16.94 1.34
CA GLU A 133 2.43 -17.57 0.03
C GLU A 133 3.70 -17.09 -0.68
N PRO A 134 4.25 -17.85 -1.62
CA PRO A 134 5.43 -17.45 -2.39
C PRO A 134 5.14 -16.19 -3.23
N GLY A 135 6.20 -15.44 -3.49
CA GLY A 135 6.14 -14.31 -4.41
C GLY A 135 5.87 -14.72 -5.85
N MET A 136 5.31 -13.81 -6.62
CA MET A 136 5.08 -13.99 -8.05
C MET A 136 6.40 -14.14 -8.80
N HIS A 137 6.40 -14.96 -9.85
CA HIS A 137 7.58 -15.18 -10.67
C HIS A 137 8.11 -13.86 -11.29
N PRO A 138 9.43 -13.59 -11.25
CA PRO A 138 10.02 -12.32 -11.70
C PRO A 138 9.62 -11.86 -13.11
N ALA A 139 9.57 -12.78 -14.07
CA ALA A 139 9.17 -12.46 -15.45
C ALA A 139 7.71 -11.95 -15.50
N ARG A 140 6.82 -12.52 -14.67
CA ARG A 140 5.43 -12.08 -14.59
C ARG A 140 5.33 -10.70 -13.95
N ILE A 141 6.10 -10.42 -12.89
CA ILE A 141 6.14 -9.10 -12.24
C ILE A 141 6.50 -8.02 -13.27
N ARG A 142 7.59 -8.25 -14.03
CA ARG A 142 8.03 -7.30 -15.08
C ARG A 142 6.96 -7.09 -16.16
N GLU A 143 6.30 -8.17 -16.57
CA GLU A 143 5.24 -8.11 -17.59
C GLU A 143 4.03 -7.28 -17.14
N LEU A 144 3.56 -7.48 -15.89
CA LEU A 144 2.42 -6.73 -15.34
C LEU A 144 2.73 -5.23 -15.24
N ILE A 145 3.90 -4.86 -14.74
CA ILE A 145 4.32 -3.47 -14.59
C ILE A 145 4.43 -2.81 -15.97
N ARG A 146 5.07 -3.47 -16.93
CA ARG A 146 5.18 -2.99 -18.31
C ARG A 146 3.81 -2.70 -18.95
N ILE A 147 2.85 -3.62 -18.80
CA ILE A 147 1.48 -3.45 -19.35
C ILE A 147 0.79 -2.23 -18.74
N ALA A 148 0.90 -2.02 -17.43
CA ALA A 148 0.31 -0.85 -16.78
C ALA A 148 0.96 0.46 -17.26
N HIS A 149 2.29 0.49 -17.38
CA HIS A 149 3.02 1.65 -17.89
C HIS A 149 2.73 1.94 -19.35
N GLU A 150 2.56 0.94 -20.21
CA GLU A 150 2.17 1.11 -21.62
C GLU A 150 0.77 1.74 -21.77
N GLU A 151 -0.11 1.51 -20.81
CA GLU A 151 -1.40 2.21 -20.69
C GLU A 151 -1.29 3.60 -20.04
N GLY A 152 -0.08 4.04 -19.66
CA GLY A 152 0.18 5.33 -19.01
C GLY A 152 -0.27 5.39 -17.55
N MET A 153 -0.37 4.22 -16.87
CA MET A 153 -0.82 4.11 -15.48
C MET A 153 0.38 3.83 -14.56
N ALA A 154 0.54 4.61 -13.50
CA ALA A 154 1.49 4.32 -12.42
C ALA A 154 1.13 3.01 -11.70
N VAL A 155 2.12 2.36 -11.07
CA VAL A 155 1.94 1.08 -10.40
C VAL A 155 2.30 1.15 -8.92
N MET A 156 1.33 0.83 -8.06
CA MET A 156 1.45 0.60 -6.63
C MET A 156 1.50 -0.92 -6.38
N ALA A 157 2.59 -1.46 -5.83
CA ALA A 157 2.75 -2.90 -5.63
C ALA A 157 2.76 -3.30 -4.15
N HIS A 158 1.79 -4.15 -3.72
CA HIS A 158 1.97 -4.92 -2.51
C HIS A 158 3.08 -5.95 -2.76
N ALA A 159 4.20 -5.83 -2.08
CA ALA A 159 5.38 -6.65 -2.30
C ALA A 159 6.14 -6.90 -0.99
N ASN A 160 6.32 -8.16 -0.63
CA ASN A 160 7.16 -8.62 0.46
C ASN A 160 8.18 -9.63 -0.07
N GLY A 161 9.36 -9.67 0.55
CA GLY A 161 10.49 -10.48 0.11
C GLY A 161 11.30 -9.81 -1.01
N TYR A 162 12.63 -9.84 -0.85
CA TYR A 162 13.53 -9.25 -1.83
C TYR A 162 13.39 -9.87 -3.23
N GLU A 163 12.96 -11.14 -3.31
CA GLU A 163 12.74 -11.86 -4.58
C GLU A 163 11.64 -11.25 -5.44
N THR A 164 10.68 -10.54 -4.84
CA THR A 164 9.63 -9.83 -5.57
C THR A 164 9.95 -8.35 -5.75
N VAL A 165 10.62 -7.75 -4.76
CA VAL A 165 10.93 -6.32 -4.80
C VAL A 165 12.01 -5.98 -5.82
N ILE A 166 13.06 -6.80 -5.95
CA ILE A 166 14.11 -6.58 -6.95
C ILE A 166 13.53 -6.53 -8.36
N PRO A 167 12.84 -7.58 -8.88
CA PRO A 167 12.29 -7.54 -10.24
C PRO A 167 11.21 -6.46 -10.44
N ALA A 168 10.48 -6.08 -9.39
CA ALA A 168 9.53 -4.97 -9.46
C ALA A 168 10.25 -3.62 -9.62
N ALA A 169 11.30 -3.37 -8.84
CA ALA A 169 12.13 -2.16 -8.94
C ALA A 169 12.82 -2.07 -10.31
N GLU A 170 13.44 -3.17 -10.77
CA GLU A 170 14.06 -3.25 -12.10
C GLU A 170 13.08 -2.99 -13.25
N ALA A 171 11.79 -3.32 -13.06
CA ALA A 171 10.73 -3.02 -14.02
C ALA A 171 10.19 -1.58 -13.90
N GLY A 172 10.71 -0.80 -12.94
CA GLY A 172 10.34 0.60 -12.75
C GLY A 172 9.04 0.80 -11.97
N VAL A 173 8.67 -0.12 -11.05
CA VAL A 173 7.49 0.07 -10.20
C VAL A 173 7.54 1.43 -9.49
N ASP A 174 6.44 2.16 -9.48
CA ASP A 174 6.42 3.54 -8.95
C ASP A 174 6.43 3.55 -7.42
N SER A 175 5.74 2.59 -6.76
CA SER A 175 5.89 2.39 -5.31
C SER A 175 5.79 0.92 -4.89
N VAL A 176 6.58 0.58 -3.86
CA VAL A 176 6.54 -0.68 -3.12
C VAL A 176 5.88 -0.42 -1.77
N GLU A 177 4.84 -1.21 -1.47
CA GLU A 177 4.12 -1.17 -0.22
C GLU A 177 4.57 -2.33 0.67
N HIS A 178 4.67 -2.07 1.97
CA HIS A 178 5.15 -2.98 3.02
C HIS A 178 6.65 -3.27 2.91
N GLY A 179 7.10 -4.09 1.98
CA GLY A 179 8.51 -4.36 1.79
C GLY A 179 9.16 -5.07 3.00
N ALA A 180 8.50 -6.07 3.57
CA ALA A 180 9.12 -6.89 4.59
C ALA A 180 10.19 -7.82 3.98
N TYR A 181 11.21 -8.18 4.78
CA TYR A 181 12.27 -9.12 4.42
C TYR A 181 13.06 -8.69 3.17
N LEU A 182 13.46 -7.42 3.12
CA LEU A 182 14.33 -6.89 2.07
C LEU A 182 15.78 -7.36 2.21
N SER A 183 16.58 -7.10 1.19
CA SER A 183 18.02 -7.22 1.18
C SER A 183 18.68 -5.90 0.76
N GLU A 184 19.99 -5.78 0.92
CA GLU A 184 20.73 -4.58 0.45
C GLU A 184 20.60 -4.41 -1.06
N GLU A 185 20.57 -5.50 -1.82
CA GLU A 185 20.36 -5.48 -3.27
C GLU A 185 18.97 -4.94 -3.62
N ALA A 186 17.92 -5.29 -2.84
CA ALA A 186 16.59 -4.75 -3.05
C ALA A 186 16.51 -3.24 -2.77
N LEU A 187 17.18 -2.78 -1.71
CA LEU A 187 17.29 -1.33 -1.43
C LEU A 187 18.02 -0.61 -2.57
N PHE A 188 19.12 -1.18 -3.05
CA PHE A 188 19.88 -0.60 -4.17
C PHE A 188 19.02 -0.55 -5.44
N ALA A 189 18.32 -1.64 -5.79
CA ALA A 189 17.43 -1.68 -6.96
C ALA A 189 16.32 -0.62 -6.88
N MET A 190 15.65 -0.48 -5.72
CA MET A 190 14.62 0.55 -5.52
C MET A 190 15.20 1.96 -5.62
N LYS A 191 16.38 2.21 -5.04
CA LYS A 191 17.02 3.53 -5.10
C LYS A 191 17.39 3.90 -6.54
N GLU A 192 18.03 2.99 -7.31
CA GLU A 192 18.43 3.23 -8.70
C GLU A 192 17.20 3.45 -9.62
N ALA A 193 16.11 2.69 -9.41
CA ALA A 193 14.85 2.89 -10.13
C ALA A 193 14.11 4.17 -9.68
N GLY A 194 14.48 4.74 -8.54
CA GLY A 194 13.75 5.83 -7.93
C GLY A 194 12.36 5.40 -7.41
N THR A 195 12.16 4.13 -7.12
CA THR A 195 10.93 3.59 -6.51
C THR A 195 10.73 4.21 -5.14
N VAL A 196 9.49 4.62 -4.84
CA VAL A 196 9.14 5.07 -3.48
C VAL A 196 8.77 3.87 -2.63
N TRP A 197 9.36 3.75 -1.44
CA TRP A 197 8.96 2.74 -0.48
C TRP A 197 7.99 3.30 0.56
N VAL A 198 6.84 2.64 0.75
CA VAL A 198 5.81 2.93 1.76
C VAL A 198 5.78 1.77 2.76
N PRO A 199 6.54 1.82 3.87
CA PRO A 199 6.81 0.65 4.71
C PRO A 199 5.62 0.13 5.49
N THR A 200 4.63 0.98 5.77
CA THR A 200 3.43 0.62 6.54
C THR A 200 3.75 -0.09 7.87
N LEU A 201 4.72 0.40 8.61
CA LEU A 201 5.20 -0.18 9.87
C LEU A 201 4.07 -0.37 10.90
N SER A 202 3.03 0.46 10.82
CA SER A 202 1.83 0.38 11.67
C SER A 202 1.09 -0.95 11.55
N THR A 203 1.13 -1.63 10.39
CA THR A 203 0.51 -2.96 10.21
C THR A 203 1.11 -4.02 11.13
N VAL A 204 2.39 -3.86 11.48
CA VAL A 204 3.11 -4.75 12.41
C VAL A 204 3.14 -4.16 13.81
N GLY A 205 3.47 -2.87 13.93
CA GLY A 205 3.62 -2.20 15.22
C GLY A 205 2.35 -2.20 16.07
N ASN A 206 1.19 -2.06 15.44
CA ASN A 206 -0.11 -2.07 16.13
C ASN A 206 -0.56 -3.47 16.58
N LEU A 207 0.11 -4.55 16.13
CA LEU A 207 -0.17 -5.91 16.59
C LEU A 207 0.42 -6.21 17.97
N ARG A 208 1.43 -5.44 18.40
CA ARG A 208 2.07 -5.61 19.70
C ARG A 208 1.07 -5.47 20.82
N GLY A 209 1.15 -6.37 21.80
CA GLY A 209 0.25 -6.42 22.95
C GLY A 209 -1.20 -6.79 22.65
N LYS A 210 -1.55 -7.19 21.41
CA LYS A 210 -2.91 -7.61 21.06
C LYS A 210 -3.20 -9.09 21.36
N GLY A 211 -2.17 -9.90 21.66
CA GLY A 211 -2.32 -11.30 22.04
C GLY A 211 -2.84 -12.25 20.95
N ARG A 212 -2.88 -11.78 19.70
CA ARG A 212 -3.36 -12.59 18.57
C ARG A 212 -2.26 -13.38 17.86
N PHE A 213 -1.06 -12.85 17.85
CA PHE A 213 0.09 -13.41 17.15
C PHE A 213 1.30 -13.52 18.10
N SER A 214 2.37 -14.15 17.63
CA SER A 214 3.63 -14.27 18.37
C SER A 214 4.27 -12.89 18.61
N GLU A 215 4.28 -12.42 19.85
CA GLU A 215 4.88 -11.11 20.19
C GLU A 215 6.36 -11.03 19.80
N THR A 216 7.10 -12.15 19.99
CA THR A 216 8.50 -12.24 19.59
C THR A 216 8.69 -12.07 18.09
N ASP A 217 7.86 -12.72 17.27
CA ASP A 217 7.98 -12.64 15.82
C ASP A 217 7.52 -11.27 15.29
N ILE A 218 6.46 -10.69 15.86
CA ILE A 218 6.04 -9.31 15.57
C ILE A 218 7.18 -8.31 15.84
N CYS A 219 7.83 -8.40 17.01
CA CYS A 219 8.97 -7.53 17.34
C CYS A 219 10.12 -7.71 16.33
N ARG A 220 10.48 -8.94 15.97
CA ARG A 220 11.54 -9.23 14.99
C ARG A 220 11.21 -8.71 13.60
N ILE A 221 9.95 -8.83 13.15
CA ILE A 221 9.50 -8.29 11.85
C ILE A 221 9.65 -6.76 11.86
N LEU A 222 9.16 -6.11 12.91
CA LEU A 222 9.22 -4.66 13.04
C LEU A 222 10.66 -4.14 13.09
N GLU A 223 11.53 -4.78 13.88
CA GLU A 223 12.96 -4.46 13.98
C GLU A 223 13.67 -4.64 12.63
N ASN A 224 13.42 -5.74 11.93
CA ASN A 224 13.99 -6.02 10.61
C ASN A 224 13.58 -4.94 9.58
N THR A 225 12.27 -4.63 9.50
CA THR A 225 11.79 -3.62 8.56
C THR A 225 12.33 -2.24 8.93
N SER A 226 12.36 -1.88 10.21
CA SER A 226 12.93 -0.61 10.71
C SER A 226 14.42 -0.48 10.40
N TYR A 227 15.18 -1.57 10.50
CA TYR A 227 16.58 -1.59 10.08
C TYR A 227 16.73 -1.22 8.60
N TYR A 228 15.95 -1.84 7.71
CA TYR A 228 16.02 -1.55 6.28
C TYR A 228 15.49 -0.15 5.93
N VAL A 229 14.50 0.38 6.65
CA VAL A 229 14.07 1.79 6.53
C VAL A 229 15.25 2.74 6.78
N ASN A 230 16.00 2.51 7.86
CA ASN A 230 17.18 3.31 8.19
C ASN A 230 18.26 3.20 7.10
N GLN A 231 18.58 1.98 6.63
CA GLN A 231 19.58 1.78 5.57
C GLN A 231 19.14 2.45 4.26
N PHE A 232 17.88 2.33 3.87
CA PHE A 232 17.35 2.95 2.66
C PHE A 232 17.49 4.49 2.70
N CYS A 233 17.17 5.10 3.84
CA CYS A 233 17.41 6.54 4.05
C CYS A 233 18.87 6.92 3.90
N LYS A 234 19.81 6.17 4.51
CA LYS A 234 21.25 6.41 4.40
C LYS A 234 21.76 6.31 2.97
N MET A 235 21.15 5.48 2.15
CA MET A 235 21.47 5.35 0.72
C MET A 235 20.85 6.47 -0.13
N GLY A 236 20.04 7.36 0.45
CA GLY A 236 19.32 8.41 -0.27
C GLY A 236 18.03 7.92 -0.95
N GLY A 237 17.47 6.81 -0.50
CA GLY A 237 16.22 6.25 -0.98
C GLY A 237 15.00 7.13 -0.62
N LEU A 238 13.91 6.95 -1.33
CA LEU A 238 12.66 7.72 -1.20
C LEU A 238 11.65 6.96 -0.36
N LEU A 239 11.31 7.48 0.82
CA LEU A 239 10.23 6.96 1.68
C LEU A 239 8.99 7.83 1.60
N ALA A 240 7.81 7.22 1.76
CA ALA A 240 6.59 7.98 2.04
C ALA A 240 5.83 7.32 3.22
N SER A 241 5.13 8.14 4.00
CA SER A 241 4.28 7.64 5.08
C SER A 241 2.97 7.09 4.51
N GLY A 242 2.61 5.87 4.90
CA GLY A 242 1.34 5.25 4.60
C GLY A 242 0.99 4.27 5.71
N THR A 243 -0.20 4.40 6.29
CA THR A 243 -0.58 3.66 7.50
C THR A 243 -1.07 2.26 7.23
N ASP A 244 -1.57 1.98 6.01
CA ASP A 244 -2.43 0.84 5.69
C ASP A 244 -3.70 0.82 6.58
N ALA A 245 -4.23 2.03 6.86
CA ALA A 245 -5.43 2.18 7.68
C ALA A 245 -6.61 1.43 7.07
N GLY A 246 -7.36 0.73 7.92
CA GLY A 246 -8.36 -0.25 7.54
C GLY A 246 -7.85 -1.70 7.69
N ALA A 247 -6.55 -1.96 7.60
CA ALA A 247 -5.99 -3.25 8.01
C ALA A 247 -6.23 -3.50 9.51
N TRP A 248 -6.27 -4.78 9.92
CA TRP A 248 -6.59 -5.12 11.30
C TRP A 248 -5.65 -4.43 12.30
N ALA A 249 -6.24 -3.82 13.32
CA ALA A 249 -5.60 -3.00 14.36
C ALA A 249 -5.02 -1.66 13.86
N VAL A 250 -5.30 -1.25 12.61
CA VAL A 250 -4.88 0.06 12.08
C VAL A 250 -6.13 0.92 11.80
N PRO A 251 -6.59 1.72 12.77
CA PRO A 251 -7.73 2.60 12.57
C PRO A 251 -7.40 3.76 11.64
N HIS A 252 -8.40 4.27 10.91
CA HIS A 252 -8.26 5.47 10.09
C HIS A 252 -7.86 6.68 10.94
N GLY A 253 -6.89 7.46 10.45
CA GLY A 253 -6.32 8.60 11.16
C GLY A 253 -5.32 8.23 12.24
N SER A 254 -4.78 7.00 12.24
CA SER A 254 -3.70 6.60 13.14
C SER A 254 -2.41 7.37 12.86
N GLU A 255 -1.75 7.87 13.89
CA GLU A 255 -0.43 8.51 13.78
C GLU A 255 0.73 7.53 14.08
N THR A 256 0.43 6.26 14.31
CA THR A 256 1.43 5.24 14.69
C THR A 256 2.53 5.12 13.65
N GLU A 257 2.20 5.20 12.35
CA GLU A 257 3.17 5.10 11.26
C GLU A 257 4.25 6.18 11.35
N ILE A 258 3.84 7.42 11.57
CA ILE A 258 4.77 8.55 11.69
C ILE A 258 5.73 8.34 12.87
N LEU A 259 5.21 7.87 14.00
CA LEU A 259 6.01 7.58 15.19
C LEU A 259 7.02 6.44 14.92
N LEU A 260 6.57 5.35 14.28
CA LEU A 260 7.42 4.20 13.96
C LEU A 260 8.48 4.55 12.92
N LEU A 261 8.16 5.32 11.90
CA LEU A 261 9.13 5.81 10.91
C LEU A 261 10.21 6.68 11.58
N HIS A 262 9.79 7.57 12.48
CA HIS A 262 10.75 8.38 13.26
C HIS A 262 11.64 7.50 14.15
N GLN A 263 11.08 6.52 14.84
CA GLN A 263 11.84 5.55 15.66
C GLN A 263 12.80 4.71 14.82
N ALA A 264 12.42 4.35 13.60
CA ALA A 264 13.26 3.67 12.63
C ALA A 264 14.38 4.56 12.07
N GLY A 265 14.39 5.86 12.38
CA GLY A 265 15.39 6.80 11.87
C GLY A 265 15.14 7.25 10.42
N ALA A 266 13.88 7.22 9.98
CA ALA A 266 13.51 7.76 8.67
C ALA A 266 13.81 9.26 8.59
N ALA A 267 14.64 9.65 7.61
CA ALA A 267 15.02 11.04 7.43
C ALA A 267 13.84 11.87 6.88
N GLN A 268 13.58 13.03 7.48
CA GLN A 268 12.50 13.93 7.06
C GLN A 268 12.58 14.29 5.58
N GLU A 269 13.78 14.50 5.06
CA GLU A 269 14.02 14.81 3.65
C GLU A 269 13.58 13.67 2.73
N SER A 270 13.89 12.40 3.09
CA SER A 270 13.46 11.22 2.36
C SER A 270 11.94 11.12 2.30
N LEU A 271 11.27 11.32 3.45
CA LEU A 271 9.81 11.31 3.56
C LEU A 271 9.16 12.44 2.73
N GLN A 272 9.72 13.63 2.74
CA GLN A 272 9.21 14.76 1.96
C GLN A 272 9.34 14.51 0.45
N LYS A 273 10.52 14.07 0.00
CA LYS A 273 10.80 13.78 -1.42
C LYS A 273 9.95 12.61 -1.92
N GLY A 274 9.84 11.52 -1.14
CA GLY A 274 9.04 10.37 -1.50
C GLY A 274 7.55 10.72 -1.56
N THR A 275 7.02 11.45 -0.57
CA THR A 275 5.63 11.92 -0.58
C THR A 275 5.36 12.82 -1.79
N ALA A 276 6.25 13.76 -2.11
CA ALA A 276 6.12 14.63 -3.28
C ALA A 276 6.07 13.80 -4.58
N LYS A 277 6.93 12.79 -4.69
CA LYS A 277 6.94 11.88 -5.85
C LYS A 277 5.66 11.05 -5.96
N ILE A 278 5.11 10.58 -4.82
CA ILE A 278 3.80 9.89 -4.82
C ILE A 278 2.72 10.83 -5.36
N ILE A 279 2.64 12.06 -4.87
CA ILE A 279 1.62 13.05 -5.29
C ILE A 279 1.74 13.40 -6.78
N GLU A 280 2.97 13.43 -7.31
CA GLU A 280 3.24 13.70 -8.73
C GLU A 280 2.83 12.53 -9.64
N LYS A 281 3.09 11.30 -9.17
CA LYS A 281 2.94 10.09 -9.99
C LYS A 281 1.53 9.51 -9.98
N PHE A 282 0.83 9.65 -8.86
CA PHE A 282 -0.47 9.03 -8.59
C PHE A 282 -1.58 10.08 -8.48
#